data_8c08766306e9ae002a82fde049cdb556
#
_entry.id   8c08766306e9ae002a82fde049cdb556
#
_cell.length_a   1.000
_cell.length_b   1.000
_cell.length_c   1.000
_cell.angle_alpha   90.00
_cell.angle_beta   90.00
_cell.angle_gamma   90.00
#
_symmetry.space_group_name_H-M   'P 1'
#
loop_
_entity.id
_entity.type
_entity.pdbx_description
1 polymer ?
#
loop_
_entity_poly.entity_id
_entity_poly.type
_entity_poly.pdbx_seq_one_letter_code
_entity_poly.pdbx_strand_id
1 'polypeptide(L)'
;LIVTLVLDHADPFPDNWIYVHSPKVKVGRIQNFRAWSAELLPNAETASIGMEYFCQAGDGLWTMTDDDLRDLAASELEQLGLAKASTVIDHFVIRQPKAYPVYDGDYKDALDVVAGWLKRLENFQTVGRNGLHRYNNQDHSMLTAMLAARNIMGERHDVWNVNVERSYHEEFEVSKSQTAQAAEPDRAQA
;
A
#
# COMPACT_ATOMS: atom_id res chain seq x y z
N LEU A 1 2.56 3.38 7.21
CA LEU A 1 3.13 4.65 7.64
C LEU A 1 3.97 5.20 6.49
N ILE A 2 3.87 6.49 6.20
CA ILE A 2 4.67 7.17 5.18
C ILE A 2 5.40 8.33 5.84
N VAL A 3 6.71 8.40 5.65
CA VAL A 3 7.54 9.55 5.99
C VAL A 3 7.90 10.26 4.69
N THR A 4 7.41 11.47 4.52
CA THR A 4 7.74 12.29 3.36
C THR A 4 8.88 13.23 3.74
N LEU A 5 9.97 13.17 3.00
CA LEU A 5 11.14 14.04 3.15
C LEU A 5 11.14 15.08 2.02
N VAL A 6 11.33 16.34 2.36
CA VAL A 6 11.59 17.41 1.38
C VAL A 6 13.08 17.65 1.32
N LEU A 7 13.65 17.58 0.11
CA LEU A 7 15.07 17.70 -0.12
C LEU A 7 15.39 19.03 -0.82
N ASP A 8 16.45 19.69 -0.38
CA ASP A 8 17.09 20.80 -1.10
C ASP A 8 17.95 20.25 -2.24
N HIS A 9 17.31 19.51 -3.13
CA HIS A 9 17.91 18.87 -4.29
C HIS A 9 16.83 18.40 -5.25
N ALA A 10 16.83 18.94 -6.48
CA ALA A 10 15.75 18.71 -7.44
C ALA A 10 15.64 17.26 -7.95
N ASP A 11 16.77 16.63 -8.25
CA ASP A 11 16.82 15.34 -8.94
C ASP A 11 17.68 14.32 -8.16
N PRO A 12 17.17 13.78 -7.03
CA PRO A 12 17.93 12.83 -6.22
C PRO A 12 18.18 11.50 -6.96
N PHE A 13 17.20 11.03 -7.74
CA PHE A 13 17.28 9.82 -8.59
C PHE A 13 16.14 9.84 -9.63
N PRO A 14 16.29 9.15 -10.78
CA PRO A 14 15.34 9.24 -11.91
C PRO A 14 14.07 8.42 -11.75
N ASP A 15 14.09 7.40 -10.87
CA ASP A 15 12.96 6.49 -10.72
C ASP A 15 11.81 7.16 -9.95
N ASN A 16 10.58 6.93 -10.41
CA ASN A 16 9.41 7.44 -9.70
C ASN A 16 8.97 6.53 -8.54
N TRP A 17 9.38 5.23 -8.56
CA TRP A 17 9.01 4.24 -7.56
C TRP A 17 10.06 3.14 -7.43
N ILE A 18 10.53 2.88 -6.21
CA ILE A 18 11.54 1.86 -5.90
C ILE A 18 11.01 0.92 -4.83
N TYR A 19 11.08 -0.40 -5.06
CA TYR A 19 10.92 -1.41 -4.02
C TYR A 19 12.27 -1.72 -3.37
N VAL A 20 12.31 -1.69 -2.05
CA VAL A 20 13.53 -1.93 -1.29
C VAL A 20 13.49 -3.30 -0.64
N HIS A 21 14.38 -4.20 -1.09
CA HIS A 21 14.49 -5.57 -0.57
C HIS A 21 15.70 -5.76 0.35
N SER A 22 16.41 -4.67 0.70
CA SER A 22 17.58 -4.74 1.56
C SER A 22 17.17 -4.97 3.02
N PRO A 23 17.73 -6.00 3.71
CA PRO A 23 17.48 -6.22 5.13
C PRO A 23 18.17 -5.19 6.04
N LYS A 24 18.98 -4.29 5.46
CA LYS A 24 19.74 -3.27 6.22
C LYS A 24 18.89 -2.06 6.59
N VAL A 25 17.74 -1.88 5.94
CA VAL A 25 16.81 -0.76 6.12
C VAL A 25 15.41 -1.28 6.38
N LYS A 26 14.56 -0.46 6.99
CA LYS A 26 13.16 -0.79 7.30
C LYS A 26 12.19 -0.29 6.22
N VAL A 27 12.60 0.70 5.42
CA VAL A 27 11.78 1.20 4.33
C VAL A 27 11.54 0.10 3.30
N GLY A 28 10.29 -0.10 2.93
CA GLY A 28 9.90 -1.13 1.95
C GLY A 28 9.68 -0.58 0.55
N ARG A 29 9.25 0.69 0.43
CA ARG A 29 9.06 1.39 -0.86
C ARG A 29 9.44 2.85 -0.74
N ILE A 30 9.96 3.39 -1.85
CA ILE A 30 10.33 4.80 -1.95
C ILE A 30 9.65 5.39 -3.18
N GLN A 31 9.04 6.55 -3.04
CA GLN A 31 8.43 7.30 -4.14
C GLN A 31 9.14 8.64 -4.31
N ASN A 32 9.50 8.96 -5.55
CA ASN A 32 9.95 10.30 -5.93
C ASN A 32 8.79 11.04 -6.59
N PHE A 33 8.13 11.94 -5.84
CA PHE A 33 6.94 12.64 -6.34
C PHE A 33 7.25 13.55 -7.51
N ARG A 34 8.46 14.10 -7.59
CA ARG A 34 8.89 14.92 -8.72
C ARG A 34 8.99 14.11 -10.03
N ALA A 35 9.44 12.87 -9.94
CA ALA A 35 9.53 12.00 -11.10
C ALA A 35 8.13 11.56 -11.61
N TRP A 36 7.09 11.58 -10.74
CA TRP A 36 5.70 11.40 -11.16
C TRP A 36 5.18 12.63 -11.91
N SER A 37 5.35 13.82 -11.34
CA SER A 37 5.01 15.10 -11.97
C SER A 37 5.72 16.25 -11.26
N ALA A 38 6.37 17.10 -12.04
CA ALA A 38 7.01 18.32 -11.51
C ALA A 38 6.00 19.26 -10.82
N GLU A 39 4.72 19.20 -11.21
CA GLU A 39 3.63 20.02 -10.66
C GLU A 39 3.20 19.60 -9.24
N LEU A 40 3.67 18.44 -8.76
CA LEU A 40 3.44 18.01 -7.37
C LEU A 40 4.32 18.79 -6.37
N LEU A 41 5.23 19.62 -6.84
CA LEU A 41 6.16 20.37 -6.01
C LEU A 41 5.96 21.88 -6.18
N PRO A 42 6.20 22.67 -5.11
CA PRO A 42 5.98 24.12 -5.16
C PRO A 42 7.00 24.88 -6.02
N ASN A 43 8.16 24.28 -6.31
CA ASN A 43 9.25 24.89 -7.06
C ASN A 43 10.08 23.85 -7.82
N ALA A 44 11.02 24.33 -8.65
CA ALA A 44 11.89 23.50 -9.46
C ALA A 44 13.17 23.01 -8.75
N GLU A 45 13.44 23.44 -7.54
CA GLU A 45 14.72 23.32 -6.86
C GLU A 45 14.71 22.20 -5.81
N THR A 46 13.51 21.79 -5.36
CA THR A 46 13.32 20.78 -4.33
C THR A 46 12.79 19.48 -4.90
N ALA A 47 13.00 18.38 -4.17
CA ALA A 47 12.31 17.10 -4.37
C ALA A 47 11.50 16.71 -3.13
N SER A 48 10.49 15.90 -3.33
CA SER A 48 9.72 15.27 -2.24
C SER A 48 9.77 13.78 -2.40
N ILE A 49 10.23 13.08 -1.35
CA ILE A 49 10.45 11.63 -1.33
C ILE A 49 9.55 11.00 -0.28
N GLY A 50 8.67 10.10 -0.71
CA GLY A 50 7.83 9.32 0.20
C GLY A 50 8.50 7.99 0.56
N MET A 51 8.80 7.81 1.85
CA MET A 51 9.38 6.60 2.41
C MET A 51 8.27 5.78 3.08
N GLU A 52 7.93 4.61 2.51
CA GLU A 52 6.83 3.78 3.02
C GLU A 52 7.35 2.67 3.94
N TYR A 53 6.84 2.66 5.16
CA TYR A 53 7.14 1.68 6.20
C TYR A 53 5.93 0.79 6.45
N PHE A 54 6.08 -0.52 6.27
CA PHE A 54 5.05 -1.50 6.58
C PHE A 54 5.10 -1.81 8.07
N CYS A 55 4.08 -1.43 8.80
CA CYS A 55 4.02 -1.56 10.25
C CYS A 55 2.58 -1.80 10.73
N GLN A 56 2.45 -2.29 11.95
CA GLN A 56 1.14 -2.43 12.61
C GLN A 56 0.86 -1.21 13.48
N ALA A 57 -0.42 -0.86 13.62
CA ALA A 57 -0.82 0.18 14.56
C ALA A 57 -0.40 -0.21 15.98
N GLY A 58 0.38 0.65 16.64
CA GLY A 58 0.89 0.44 18.00
C GLY A 58 2.26 -0.22 18.10
N ASP A 59 2.89 -0.64 17.00
CA ASP A 59 4.27 -1.12 17.04
C ASP A 59 5.30 0.00 17.22
N GLY A 60 6.60 -0.38 17.28
CA GLY A 60 7.67 0.57 17.54
C GLY A 60 7.82 1.65 16.48
N LEU A 61 7.58 1.35 15.19
CA LEU A 61 7.60 2.37 14.13
C LEU A 61 6.39 3.28 14.20
N TRP A 62 5.20 2.72 14.44
CA TRP A 62 3.97 3.49 14.53
C TRP A 62 3.98 4.52 15.65
N THR A 63 4.62 4.19 16.77
CA THR A 63 4.65 5.02 18.00
C THR A 63 5.86 5.97 18.08
N MET A 64 6.81 5.89 17.15
CA MET A 64 7.93 6.84 17.09
C MET A 64 7.44 8.27 16.92
N THR A 65 8.19 9.23 17.42
CA THR A 65 7.93 10.65 17.14
C THR A 65 8.16 10.97 15.66
N ASP A 66 7.57 12.03 15.16
CA ASP A 66 7.74 12.41 13.76
C ASP A 66 9.20 12.81 13.46
N ASP A 67 9.89 13.43 14.42
CA ASP A 67 11.32 13.74 14.32
C ASP A 67 12.18 12.49 14.27
N ASP A 68 11.94 11.49 15.11
CA ASP A 68 12.67 10.23 15.07
C ASP A 68 12.44 9.47 13.75
N LEU A 69 11.24 9.54 13.23
CA LEU A 69 10.88 8.95 11.93
C LEU A 69 11.58 9.69 10.77
N ARG A 70 11.67 11.03 10.84
CA ARG A 70 12.46 11.81 9.89
C ARG A 70 13.92 11.36 9.90
N ASP A 71 14.53 11.27 11.07
CA ASP A 71 15.95 10.92 11.23
C ASP A 71 16.23 9.51 10.73
N LEU A 72 15.33 8.56 11.04
CA LEU A 72 15.38 7.20 10.50
C LEU A 72 15.32 7.23 8.96
N ALA A 73 14.32 7.91 8.39
CA ALA A 73 14.10 7.94 6.95
C ALA A 73 15.26 8.64 6.21
N ALA A 74 15.77 9.75 6.73
CA ALA A 74 16.93 10.44 6.17
C ALA A 74 18.20 9.58 6.19
N SER A 75 18.44 8.88 7.30
CA SER A 75 19.56 7.94 7.45
C SER A 75 19.46 6.77 6.48
N GLU A 76 18.27 6.18 6.30
CA GLU A 76 18.07 5.07 5.38
C GLU A 76 18.19 5.50 3.91
N LEU A 77 17.69 6.70 3.56
CA LEU A 77 17.83 7.27 2.23
C LEU A 77 19.33 7.46 1.85
N GLU A 78 20.13 7.93 2.80
CA GLU A 78 21.58 8.08 2.62
C GLU A 78 22.28 6.71 2.56
N GLN A 79 21.92 5.77 3.41
CA GLN A 79 22.47 4.41 3.41
C GLN A 79 22.21 3.68 2.08
N LEU A 80 21.07 3.96 1.43
CA LEU A 80 20.74 3.45 0.11
C LEU A 80 21.48 4.17 -1.02
N GLY A 81 22.18 5.27 -0.71
CA GLY A 81 22.92 6.07 -1.69
C GLY A 81 22.03 6.92 -2.61
N LEU A 82 20.78 7.16 -2.22
CA LEU A 82 19.78 7.88 -3.04
C LEU A 82 19.82 9.40 -2.82
N ALA A 83 20.05 9.85 -1.59
CA ALA A 83 20.31 11.26 -1.27
C ALA A 83 21.08 11.37 0.05
N LYS A 84 21.69 12.53 0.31
CA LYS A 84 22.36 12.80 1.60
C LYS A 84 21.34 13.24 2.64
N ALA A 85 21.44 12.73 3.86
CA ALA A 85 20.58 13.14 4.97
C ALA A 85 20.63 14.65 5.23
N SER A 86 21.78 15.29 4.99
CA SER A 86 21.96 16.75 5.14
C SER A 86 21.18 17.61 4.15
N THR A 87 20.60 17.02 3.09
CA THR A 87 19.75 17.74 2.13
C THR A 87 18.29 17.81 2.56
N VAL A 88 17.90 17.12 3.64
CA VAL A 88 16.53 17.14 4.16
C VAL A 88 16.28 18.50 4.83
N ILE A 89 15.32 19.26 4.31
CA ILE A 89 14.95 20.60 4.79
C ILE A 89 13.59 20.63 5.49
N ASP A 90 12.72 19.65 5.23
CA ASP A 90 11.40 19.54 5.86
C ASP A 90 10.91 18.08 5.81
N HIS A 91 9.87 17.75 6.58
CA HIS A 91 9.29 16.43 6.59
C HIS A 91 7.81 16.41 7.00
N PHE A 92 7.09 15.36 6.58
CA PHE A 92 5.71 15.08 6.98
C PHE A 92 5.56 13.60 7.27
N VAL A 93 4.80 13.27 8.31
CA VAL A 93 4.52 11.87 8.68
C VAL A 93 3.03 11.60 8.58
N ILE A 94 2.67 10.58 7.79
CA ILE A 94 1.28 10.16 7.60
C ILE A 94 1.13 8.74 8.12
N ARG A 95 0.32 8.57 9.17
CA ARG A 95 -0.07 7.28 9.71
C ARG A 95 -1.44 6.90 9.17
N GLN A 96 -1.45 6.01 8.17
CA GLN A 96 -2.68 5.54 7.54
C GLN A 96 -3.10 4.19 8.15
N PRO A 97 -4.11 4.17 9.04
CA PRO A 97 -4.65 2.92 9.54
C PRO A 97 -5.45 2.20 8.46
N LYS A 98 -5.48 0.87 8.50
CA LYS A 98 -6.27 0.04 7.56
C LYS A 98 -5.98 0.36 6.08
N ALA A 99 -4.70 0.55 5.73
CA ALA A 99 -4.28 0.94 4.38
C ALA A 99 -4.59 -0.13 3.33
N TYR A 100 -4.60 -1.40 3.74
CA TYR A 100 -4.83 -2.57 2.88
C TYR A 100 -5.92 -3.48 3.44
N PRO A 101 -6.77 -4.09 2.59
CA PRO A 101 -7.59 -5.21 2.99
C PRO A 101 -6.68 -6.40 3.35
N VAL A 102 -7.05 -7.16 4.36
CA VAL A 102 -6.35 -8.38 4.76
C VAL A 102 -7.12 -9.58 4.21
N TYR A 103 -6.44 -10.43 3.46
CA TYR A 103 -7.01 -11.63 2.85
C TYR A 103 -6.55 -12.87 3.64
N ASP A 104 -7.19 -13.10 4.78
CA ASP A 104 -7.01 -14.34 5.56
C ASP A 104 -7.80 -15.51 4.95
N GLY A 105 -7.66 -16.72 5.54
CA GLY A 105 -8.24 -17.93 4.96
C GLY A 105 -9.76 -17.90 4.76
N ASP A 106 -10.47 -17.17 5.61
CA ASP A 106 -11.95 -17.20 5.70
C ASP A 106 -12.60 -15.89 5.22
N TYR A 107 -11.80 -14.91 4.75
CA TYR A 107 -12.32 -13.59 4.43
C TYR A 107 -13.42 -13.61 3.34
N LYS A 108 -13.36 -14.55 2.39
CA LYS A 108 -14.33 -14.63 1.28
C LYS A 108 -15.73 -14.97 1.79
N ASP A 109 -15.84 -15.95 2.67
CA ASP A 109 -17.12 -16.36 3.23
C ASP A 109 -17.73 -15.24 4.07
N ALA A 110 -16.92 -14.56 4.88
CA ALA A 110 -17.36 -13.40 5.65
C ALA A 110 -17.76 -12.23 4.74
N LEU A 111 -17.01 -11.97 3.67
CA LEU A 111 -17.30 -10.91 2.71
C LEU A 111 -18.59 -11.19 1.95
N ASP A 112 -18.84 -12.44 1.54
CA ASP A 112 -20.07 -12.84 0.82
C ASP A 112 -21.32 -12.62 1.68
N VAL A 113 -21.24 -12.91 2.98
CA VAL A 113 -22.33 -12.64 3.93
C VAL A 113 -22.61 -11.14 4.01
N VAL A 114 -21.57 -10.31 4.17
CA VAL A 114 -21.71 -8.85 4.24
C VAL A 114 -22.23 -8.27 2.93
N ALA A 115 -21.65 -8.67 1.81
CA ALA A 115 -22.05 -8.22 0.48
C ALA A 115 -23.52 -8.62 0.17
N GLY A 116 -23.90 -9.86 0.51
CA GLY A 116 -25.27 -10.35 0.35
C GLY A 116 -26.28 -9.56 1.19
N TRP A 117 -25.91 -9.13 2.39
CA TRP A 117 -26.76 -8.28 3.21
C TRP A 117 -26.87 -6.86 2.64
N LEU A 118 -25.74 -6.25 2.24
CA LEU A 118 -25.71 -4.90 1.67
C LEU A 118 -26.50 -4.79 0.36
N LYS A 119 -26.47 -5.82 -0.49
CA LYS A 119 -27.25 -5.87 -1.75
C LYS A 119 -28.77 -5.83 -1.55
N ARG A 120 -29.27 -6.03 -0.33
CA ARG A 120 -30.70 -5.91 0.01
C ARG A 120 -31.14 -4.47 0.25
N LEU A 121 -30.19 -3.55 0.41
CA LEU A 121 -30.47 -2.14 0.64
C LEU A 121 -30.54 -1.41 -0.71
N GLU A 122 -31.73 -0.97 -1.08
CA GLU A 122 -31.98 -0.34 -2.40
C GLU A 122 -31.29 1.02 -2.56
N ASN A 123 -31.13 1.75 -1.46
CA ASN A 123 -30.59 3.11 -1.43
C ASN A 123 -29.16 3.19 -0.84
N PHE A 124 -28.42 2.08 -0.84
CA PHE A 124 -27.06 2.03 -0.27
C PHE A 124 -26.13 1.27 -1.21
N GLN A 125 -24.97 1.86 -1.49
CA GLN A 125 -23.90 1.21 -2.25
C GLN A 125 -22.55 1.51 -1.59
N THR A 126 -21.67 0.52 -1.55
CA THR A 126 -20.28 0.67 -1.13
C THR A 126 -19.39 0.74 -2.35
N VAL A 127 -18.31 1.54 -2.28
CA VAL A 127 -17.37 1.75 -3.39
C VAL A 127 -15.93 1.82 -2.89
N GLY A 128 -14.98 1.68 -3.80
CA GLY A 128 -13.56 1.85 -3.51
C GLY A 128 -12.91 0.65 -2.85
N ARG A 129 -11.70 0.87 -2.33
CA ARG A 129 -10.86 -0.19 -1.74
C ARG A 129 -11.47 -0.78 -0.47
N ASN A 130 -11.73 0.06 0.51
CA ASN A 130 -12.25 -0.40 1.81
C ASN A 130 -13.72 -0.79 1.74
N GLY A 131 -14.53 -0.05 0.96
CA GLY A 131 -15.95 -0.32 0.82
C GLY A 131 -16.28 -1.65 0.16
N LEU A 132 -15.40 -2.16 -0.70
CA LEU A 132 -15.55 -3.46 -1.35
C LEU A 132 -14.61 -4.53 -0.79
N HIS A 133 -13.83 -4.20 0.25
CA HIS A 133 -12.77 -5.06 0.80
C HIS A 133 -11.92 -5.69 -0.32
N ARG A 134 -11.44 -4.87 -1.25
CA ARG A 134 -10.72 -5.29 -2.44
C ARG A 134 -9.52 -4.40 -2.71
N TYR A 135 -8.41 -4.98 -3.18
CA TYR A 135 -7.18 -4.26 -3.50
C TYR A 135 -7.37 -3.37 -4.74
N ASN A 136 -8.25 -2.39 -4.63
CA ASN A 136 -8.52 -1.42 -5.68
C ASN A 136 -7.47 -0.30 -5.66
N ASN A 137 -6.92 0.02 -6.81
CA ASN A 137 -6.15 1.24 -7.02
C ASN A 137 -7.10 2.42 -7.33
N GLN A 138 -6.56 3.59 -7.65
CA GLN A 138 -7.36 4.80 -7.87
C GLN A 138 -8.36 4.63 -9.00
N ASP A 139 -7.93 4.05 -10.13
CA ASP A 139 -8.76 3.77 -11.31
C ASP A 139 -9.98 2.90 -10.98
N HIS A 140 -9.76 1.79 -10.28
CA HIS A 140 -10.85 0.91 -9.84
C HIS A 140 -11.78 1.61 -8.84
N SER A 141 -11.22 2.37 -7.91
CA SER A 141 -12.01 3.11 -6.92
C SER A 141 -12.86 4.18 -7.58
N MET A 142 -12.31 4.91 -8.56
CA MET A 142 -13.05 5.88 -9.37
C MET A 142 -14.14 5.19 -10.20
N LEU A 143 -13.81 4.07 -10.87
CA LEU A 143 -14.80 3.33 -11.67
C LEU A 143 -15.97 2.85 -10.82
N THR A 144 -15.71 2.27 -9.63
CA THR A 144 -16.80 1.84 -8.74
C THR A 144 -17.70 2.98 -8.32
N ALA A 145 -17.14 4.17 -8.05
CA ALA A 145 -17.92 5.37 -7.72
C ALA A 145 -18.74 5.88 -8.91
N MET A 146 -18.17 5.86 -10.12
CA MET A 146 -18.89 6.23 -11.34
C MET A 146 -20.05 5.29 -11.63
N LEU A 147 -19.87 3.99 -11.47
CA LEU A 147 -20.93 3.00 -11.67
C LEU A 147 -22.03 3.15 -10.61
N ALA A 148 -21.66 3.40 -9.35
CA ALA A 148 -22.64 3.68 -8.30
C ALA A 148 -23.46 4.94 -8.58
N ALA A 149 -22.85 6.02 -9.09
CA ALA A 149 -23.56 7.23 -9.51
C ALA A 149 -24.53 6.96 -10.66
N ARG A 150 -24.13 6.16 -11.67
CA ARG A 150 -25.02 5.73 -12.77
C ARG A 150 -26.19 4.89 -12.28
N ASN A 151 -25.98 4.02 -11.29
CA ASN A 151 -27.05 3.27 -10.67
C ASN A 151 -28.09 4.19 -10.00
N ILE A 152 -27.64 5.28 -9.35
CA ILE A 152 -28.55 6.30 -8.77
C ILE A 152 -29.37 7.00 -9.88
N MET A 153 -28.79 7.15 -11.08
CA MET A 153 -29.48 7.72 -12.24
C MET A 153 -30.39 6.73 -13.00
N GLY A 154 -30.50 5.49 -12.51
CA GLY A 154 -31.40 4.48 -13.05
C GLY A 154 -30.75 3.38 -13.89
N GLU A 155 -29.44 3.40 -14.06
CA GLU A 155 -28.69 2.27 -14.64
C GLU A 155 -28.58 1.12 -13.62
N ARG A 156 -28.08 -0.04 -14.08
CA ARG A 156 -27.89 -1.23 -13.23
C ARG A 156 -26.52 -1.85 -13.48
N HIS A 157 -25.56 -1.50 -12.65
CA HIS A 157 -24.19 -2.04 -12.67
C HIS A 157 -23.89 -2.76 -11.37
N ASP A 158 -23.24 -3.92 -11.44
CA ASP A 158 -22.69 -4.57 -10.24
C ASP A 158 -21.30 -4.01 -9.94
N VAL A 159 -21.22 -3.08 -8.98
CA VAL A 159 -19.95 -2.48 -8.53
C VAL A 159 -19.00 -3.48 -7.90
N TRP A 160 -19.51 -4.63 -7.42
CA TRP A 160 -18.72 -5.72 -6.86
C TRP A 160 -17.97 -6.52 -7.92
N ASN A 161 -18.31 -6.35 -9.21
CA ASN A 161 -17.66 -7.03 -10.33
C ASN A 161 -16.51 -6.22 -10.95
N VAL A 162 -16.06 -5.16 -10.28
CA VAL A 162 -14.87 -4.39 -10.68
C VAL A 162 -13.64 -5.01 -10.06
N ASN A 163 -12.55 -5.16 -10.87
CA ASN A 163 -11.27 -5.71 -10.41
C ASN A 163 -11.41 -7.10 -9.76
N VAL A 164 -11.90 -8.07 -10.53
CA VAL A 164 -12.08 -9.45 -10.07
C VAL A 164 -10.94 -10.39 -10.50
N GLU A 165 -9.94 -9.90 -11.20
CA GLU A 165 -8.80 -10.69 -11.66
C GLU A 165 -7.87 -11.05 -10.49
N ARG A 166 -7.66 -12.35 -10.25
CA ARG A 166 -6.84 -12.85 -9.14
C ARG A 166 -5.40 -12.38 -9.18
N SER A 167 -4.79 -12.29 -10.35
CA SER A 167 -3.41 -11.84 -10.54
C SER A 167 -3.19 -10.41 -10.07
N TYR A 168 -4.21 -9.58 -10.10
CA TYR A 168 -4.15 -8.19 -9.66
C TYR A 168 -4.20 -8.05 -8.13
N HIS A 169 -4.74 -9.05 -7.44
CA HIS A 169 -4.91 -9.04 -5.98
C HIS A 169 -3.69 -9.56 -5.22
N GLU A 170 -2.61 -9.98 -5.91
CA GLU A 170 -1.46 -10.64 -5.30
C GLU A 170 -1.88 -11.89 -4.48
N GLU A 171 -3.00 -12.51 -4.84
CA GLU A 171 -3.45 -13.77 -4.26
C GLU A 171 -2.57 -14.92 -4.78
N PHE A 172 -1.49 -15.23 -4.08
CA PHE A 172 -0.71 -16.44 -4.33
C PHE A 172 -1.42 -17.62 -3.69
N GLU A 173 -1.87 -18.58 -4.50
CA GLU A 173 -2.20 -19.91 -3.98
C GLU A 173 -0.89 -20.54 -3.46
N VAL A 174 -0.75 -20.60 -2.14
CA VAL A 174 0.23 -21.48 -1.52
C VAL A 174 -0.23 -22.89 -1.86
N SER A 175 0.38 -23.52 -2.89
CA SER A 175 0.04 -24.87 -3.30
C SER A 175 0.29 -25.78 -2.09
N LYS A 176 -0.71 -26.55 -1.69
CA LYS A 176 -0.65 -27.56 -0.61
C LYS A 176 0.45 -28.63 -0.80
N SER A 177 1.21 -28.57 -1.91
CA SER A 177 2.31 -29.49 -2.22
C SER A 177 3.62 -29.16 -1.47
N GLN A 178 3.80 -27.97 -0.91
CA GLN A 178 5.02 -27.65 -0.16
C GLN A 178 4.94 -27.97 1.34
N THR A 179 3.77 -28.19 1.89
CA THR A 179 3.59 -28.57 3.29
C THR A 179 3.74 -30.07 3.53
N ALA A 180 3.69 -30.89 2.50
CA ALA A 180 3.84 -32.35 2.61
C ALA A 180 5.30 -32.85 2.61
N GLN A 181 6.25 -32.03 2.16
CA GLN A 181 7.68 -32.41 2.12
C GLN A 181 8.48 -32.05 3.39
N ALA A 182 7.88 -31.32 4.32
CA ALA A 182 8.54 -30.95 5.60
C ALA A 182 8.21 -31.91 6.76
N ALA A 183 7.50 -33.02 6.53
CA ALA A 183 7.02 -33.93 7.58
C ALA A 183 7.47 -35.38 7.42
N GLU A 184 8.61 -35.68 6.80
CA GLU A 184 9.24 -36.97 6.94
C GLU A 184 10.39 -36.90 7.95
N PRO A 185 10.26 -37.54 9.14
CA PRO A 185 11.40 -37.70 10.03
C PRO A 185 12.29 -38.80 9.48
N ASP A 186 13.57 -38.48 9.36
CA ASP A 186 14.69 -39.38 9.08
C ASP A 186 14.62 -40.62 9.96
N ARG A 187 14.19 -41.75 9.39
CA ARG A 187 14.31 -43.08 9.96
C ARG A 187 15.14 -43.94 9.01
N ALA A 188 16.43 -43.93 9.25
CA ALA A 188 17.30 -45.10 9.02
C ALA A 188 18.74 -44.75 9.43
N GLN A 189 19.17 -45.28 10.55
CA GLN A 189 20.30 -46.22 10.58
C GLN A 189 20.61 -46.58 12.03
N ALA A 190 20.24 -47.76 12.40
CA ALA A 190 20.93 -48.54 13.42
C ALA A 190 21.54 -49.74 12.71
#